data_1bc11926fefc81cda7c289211c5f45a9
#
_entry.id   1bc11926fefc81cda7c289211c5f45a9
#
_cell.length_a   1.000
_cell.length_b   1.000
_cell.length_c   1.000
_cell.angle_alpha   90.00
_cell.angle_beta   90.00
_cell.angle_gamma   90.00
#
_symmetry.space_group_name_H-M   'P 1'
#
loop_
_entity.id
_entity.type
_entity.pdbx_description
1 polymer ?
#
loop_
_entity_poly.entity_id
_entity_poly.type
_entity_poly.pdbx_seq_one_letter_code
_entity_poly.pdbx_strand_id
1 'polypeptide(L)'
;MKPNNHERVVCMISTPMTEGAPWKHIARFALPVLLGSLLQQLYNTVDAIVVGNFAGEASLSAVGTTGSFAFLFLAIAMGFSAGNGVVVAQHYGAKDEVQVRQNASTGILFLMALGVIFGLLGFIVARPAFTHIVNVPDSYLGLTLQYFRIYALGLVFQYGYNIFSSILRAVGDSAATLYFLLIASVLNILLDLLFVAIFHWGVAGAAIATVIAQAASFVAAYIYMTRRYPIFRFKLSDYHWNRYFIRRTVSIGFPISLQLMIVSIGLTLIQRAVNGFGQAMTASFTVGNRIEMYLNLPCNAFQTTMATYAGQNIGAGKMDRIKAGVWQTITISLGLTLIISGVVWICADNIITLFGLSDQAAVYCLAHLCTVALVNIILSIYVPLFGVFQGANHSGFPAIVATCALTTRVIVTYLLKDSPFLGYRIIWWNGLFGFGIGCTVCWLYYLSRRWQKNSAIVRN
;
A
#
# COMPACT_ATOMS: atom_id res chain seq x y z
N MET A 1 -47.42 7.15 -6.64
CA MET A 1 -46.39 8.20 -6.46
C MET A 1 -45.24 7.88 -7.39
N LYS A 2 -44.93 8.74 -8.36
CA LYS A 2 -43.77 8.55 -9.23
C LYS A 2 -42.49 8.86 -8.41
N PRO A 3 -41.45 8.02 -8.45
CA PRO A 3 -40.23 8.31 -7.70
C PRO A 3 -39.61 9.61 -8.19
N ASN A 4 -39.20 10.43 -7.23
CA ASN A 4 -38.63 11.76 -7.46
C ASN A 4 -37.37 11.65 -8.33
N ASN A 5 -37.19 12.53 -9.31
CA ASN A 5 -36.04 12.54 -10.22
C ASN A 5 -34.67 12.59 -9.51
N HIS A 6 -34.60 12.99 -8.24
CA HIS A 6 -33.40 12.96 -7.43
C HIS A 6 -32.96 11.53 -7.06
N GLU A 7 -33.89 10.59 -6.84
CA GLU A 7 -33.55 9.18 -6.54
C GLU A 7 -32.96 8.45 -7.76
N ARG A 8 -33.33 8.84 -8.99
CA ARG A 8 -32.78 8.23 -10.21
C ARG A 8 -31.36 8.70 -10.55
N VAL A 9 -30.94 9.88 -10.13
CA VAL A 9 -29.60 10.41 -10.45
C VAL A 9 -28.50 9.78 -9.60
N VAL A 10 -28.79 9.40 -8.36
CA VAL A 10 -27.83 8.76 -7.45
C VAL A 10 -27.57 7.28 -7.82
N CYS A 11 -28.54 6.61 -8.48
CA CYS A 11 -28.46 5.18 -8.79
C CYS A 11 -27.61 4.84 -10.04
N MET A 12 -27.10 5.83 -10.80
CA MET A 12 -26.39 5.56 -12.10
C MET A 12 -24.87 5.70 -12.06
N ILE A 13 -24.22 6.07 -10.93
CA ILE A 13 -22.83 6.56 -10.96
C ILE A 13 -21.80 5.59 -10.35
N SER A 14 -22.20 4.71 -9.46
CA SER A 14 -21.36 3.60 -8.97
C SER A 14 -22.21 2.34 -8.83
N THR A 15 -21.75 1.21 -9.33
CA THR A 15 -22.39 -0.09 -9.07
C THR A 15 -22.04 -0.50 -7.63
N PRO A 16 -23.00 -0.44 -6.68
CA PRO A 16 -22.73 -0.87 -5.31
C PRO A 16 -22.30 -2.34 -5.34
N MET A 17 -21.23 -2.68 -4.65
CA MET A 17 -20.72 -4.06 -4.58
C MET A 17 -21.66 -5.01 -3.82
N THR A 18 -22.82 -4.50 -3.41
CA THR A 18 -23.84 -5.22 -2.64
C THR A 18 -24.84 -5.97 -3.52
N GLU A 19 -24.80 -5.82 -4.86
CA GLU A 19 -25.73 -6.43 -5.81
C GLU A 19 -24.97 -7.14 -6.93
N GLY A 20 -25.62 -8.02 -7.69
CA GLY A 20 -25.00 -8.74 -8.81
C GLY A 20 -23.97 -9.81 -8.41
N ALA A 21 -23.20 -10.33 -9.35
CA ALA A 21 -22.20 -11.38 -9.11
C ALA A 21 -20.95 -10.84 -8.41
N PRO A 22 -20.53 -11.36 -7.25
CA PRO A 22 -19.40 -10.82 -6.47
C PRO A 22 -18.09 -10.76 -7.28
N TRP A 23 -17.74 -11.84 -8.02
CA TRP A 23 -16.49 -11.91 -8.76
C TRP A 23 -16.33 -10.81 -9.81
N LYS A 24 -17.45 -10.37 -10.45
CA LYS A 24 -17.41 -9.27 -11.44
C LYS A 24 -17.02 -7.94 -10.79
N HIS A 25 -17.58 -7.67 -9.60
CA HIS A 25 -17.24 -6.46 -8.84
C HIS A 25 -15.80 -6.51 -8.34
N ILE A 26 -15.40 -7.67 -7.82
CA ILE A 26 -14.05 -7.89 -7.28
C ILE A 26 -13.01 -7.72 -8.40
N ALA A 27 -13.19 -8.39 -9.54
CA ALA A 27 -12.25 -8.30 -10.67
C ALA A 27 -12.19 -6.88 -11.24
N ARG A 28 -13.36 -6.25 -11.47
CA ARG A 28 -13.45 -4.88 -12.01
C ARG A 28 -12.82 -3.85 -11.09
N PHE A 29 -12.89 -4.07 -9.78
CA PHE A 29 -12.29 -3.18 -8.79
C PHE A 29 -10.79 -3.44 -8.59
N ALA A 30 -10.39 -4.72 -8.52
CA ALA A 30 -9.01 -5.10 -8.27
C ALA A 30 -8.08 -4.72 -9.44
N LEU A 31 -8.53 -4.82 -10.68
CA LEU A 31 -7.72 -4.54 -11.86
C LEU A 31 -7.17 -3.10 -11.88
N PRO A 32 -7.96 -2.03 -11.71
CA PRO A 32 -7.42 -0.67 -11.61
C PRO A 32 -6.48 -0.47 -10.42
N VAL A 33 -6.75 -1.11 -9.26
CA VAL A 33 -5.87 -1.03 -8.09
C VAL A 33 -4.51 -1.68 -8.39
N LEU A 34 -4.52 -2.85 -9.03
CA LEU A 34 -3.31 -3.57 -9.45
C LEU A 34 -2.49 -2.75 -10.46
N LEU A 35 -3.14 -2.25 -11.51
CA LEU A 35 -2.49 -1.43 -12.52
C LEU A 35 -1.92 -0.13 -11.92
N GLY A 36 -2.64 0.49 -10.98
CA GLY A 36 -2.16 1.66 -10.25
C GLY A 36 -0.90 1.36 -9.44
N SER A 37 -0.89 0.25 -8.71
CA SER A 37 0.29 -0.17 -7.96
C SER A 37 1.48 -0.49 -8.88
N LEU A 38 1.24 -1.10 -10.04
CA LEU A 38 2.27 -1.35 -11.05
C LEU A 38 2.85 -0.03 -11.60
N LEU A 39 1.99 0.91 -11.98
CA LEU A 39 2.41 2.25 -12.43
C LEU A 39 3.24 2.97 -11.37
N GLN A 40 2.87 2.86 -10.11
CA GLN A 40 3.62 3.45 -9.00
C GLN A 40 5.03 2.87 -8.89
N GLN A 41 5.19 1.55 -9.06
CA GLN A 41 6.52 0.93 -9.05
C GLN A 41 7.36 1.31 -10.27
N LEU A 42 6.72 1.41 -11.43
CA LEU A 42 7.40 1.85 -12.65
C LEU A 42 7.90 3.30 -12.52
N TYR A 43 7.06 4.21 -12.04
CA TYR A 43 7.49 5.60 -11.89
C TYR A 43 8.61 5.75 -10.85
N ASN A 44 8.56 5.05 -9.71
CA ASN A 44 9.66 5.05 -8.74
C ASN A 44 10.98 4.55 -9.34
N THR A 45 10.91 3.60 -10.26
CA THR A 45 12.08 3.07 -10.97
C THR A 45 12.63 4.11 -11.96
N VAL A 46 11.77 4.78 -12.72
CA VAL A 46 12.17 5.83 -13.67
C VAL A 46 12.78 7.02 -12.94
N ASP A 47 12.18 7.49 -11.83
CA ASP A 47 12.73 8.55 -10.98
C ASP A 47 14.16 8.22 -10.52
N ALA A 48 14.37 7.00 -10.00
CA ALA A 48 15.70 6.56 -9.59
C ALA A 48 16.71 6.51 -10.77
N ILE A 49 16.28 6.12 -11.96
CA ILE A 49 17.11 6.11 -13.17
C ILE A 49 17.48 7.54 -13.58
N VAL A 50 16.53 8.46 -13.58
CA VAL A 50 16.77 9.88 -13.94
C VAL A 50 17.74 10.52 -12.95
N VAL A 51 17.48 10.36 -11.65
CA VAL A 51 18.38 10.91 -10.62
C VAL A 51 19.78 10.30 -10.72
N GLY A 52 19.88 8.98 -10.88
CA GLY A 52 21.18 8.30 -10.97
C GLY A 52 22.02 8.74 -12.16
N ASN A 53 21.40 8.86 -13.34
CA ASN A 53 22.12 9.22 -14.57
C ASN A 53 22.46 10.71 -14.68
N PHE A 54 21.58 11.60 -14.20
CA PHE A 54 21.74 13.05 -14.42
C PHE A 54 22.19 13.83 -13.17
N ALA A 55 21.94 13.31 -11.95
CA ALA A 55 22.36 13.97 -10.71
C ALA A 55 23.49 13.24 -9.97
N GLY A 56 23.90 12.07 -10.45
CA GLY A 56 25.03 11.30 -9.93
C GLY A 56 24.74 10.40 -8.75
N GLU A 57 25.73 9.58 -8.37
CA GLU A 57 25.61 8.50 -7.38
C GLU A 57 25.27 9.00 -5.97
N ALA A 58 25.85 10.12 -5.53
CA ALA A 58 25.56 10.72 -4.23
C ALA A 58 24.09 11.16 -4.12
N SER A 59 23.53 11.69 -5.21
CA SER A 59 22.11 12.07 -5.28
C SER A 59 21.19 10.85 -5.23
N LEU A 60 21.53 9.79 -5.95
CA LEU A 60 20.79 8.53 -5.94
C LEU A 60 20.80 7.90 -4.53
N SER A 61 21.95 7.94 -3.86
CA SER A 61 22.10 7.46 -2.48
C SER A 61 21.25 8.27 -1.49
N ALA A 62 21.21 9.60 -1.68
CA ALA A 62 20.39 10.50 -0.88
C ALA A 62 18.88 10.20 -1.04
N VAL A 63 18.41 10.03 -2.27
CA VAL A 63 16.99 9.68 -2.56
C VAL A 63 16.64 8.32 -1.99
N GLY A 64 17.48 7.30 -2.19
CA GLY A 64 17.26 5.95 -1.67
C GLY A 64 17.17 5.90 -0.14
N THR A 65 18.10 6.58 0.54
CA THR A 65 18.11 6.68 2.00
C THR A 65 16.86 7.40 2.54
N THR A 66 16.48 8.49 1.87
CA THR A 66 15.26 9.24 2.20
C THR A 66 14.01 8.41 2.04
N GLY A 67 13.92 7.58 1.01
CA GLY A 67 12.74 6.76 0.70
C GLY A 67 12.32 5.85 1.86
N SER A 68 13.26 5.21 2.52
CA SER A 68 12.98 4.32 3.67
C SER A 68 12.41 5.10 4.86
N PHE A 69 12.92 6.30 5.12
CA PHE A 69 12.42 7.15 6.20
C PHE A 69 11.07 7.80 5.85
N ALA A 70 10.91 8.26 4.61
CA ALA A 70 9.65 8.83 4.10
C ALA A 70 8.51 7.81 4.12
N PHE A 71 8.82 6.51 3.95
CA PHE A 71 7.81 5.45 4.02
C PHE A 71 7.09 5.39 5.38
N LEU A 72 7.72 5.77 6.48
CA LEU A 72 7.08 5.82 7.80
C LEU A 72 5.92 6.82 7.81
N PHE A 73 6.11 8.00 7.22
CA PHE A 73 5.06 9.01 7.09
C PHE A 73 3.96 8.57 6.11
N LEU A 74 4.36 7.93 5.02
CA LEU A 74 3.42 7.37 4.04
C LEU A 74 2.56 6.25 4.65
N ALA A 75 3.14 5.36 5.46
CA ALA A 75 2.42 4.29 6.14
C ALA A 75 1.28 4.82 7.05
N ILE A 76 1.53 5.97 7.71
CA ILE A 76 0.51 6.66 8.50
C ILE A 76 -0.63 7.16 7.60
N ALA A 77 -0.28 7.84 6.50
CA ALA A 77 -1.27 8.31 5.52
C ALA A 77 -2.12 7.18 4.96
N MET A 78 -1.47 6.10 4.52
CA MET A 78 -2.14 4.92 3.96
C MET A 78 -3.07 4.25 4.97
N GLY A 79 -2.60 4.04 6.19
CA GLY A 79 -3.38 3.35 7.21
C GLY A 79 -4.61 4.15 7.65
N PHE A 80 -4.45 5.44 7.96
CA PHE A 80 -5.60 6.26 8.37
C PHE A 80 -6.57 6.53 7.22
N SER A 81 -6.08 6.70 5.98
CA SER A 81 -6.95 6.80 4.81
C SER A 81 -7.74 5.50 4.59
N ALA A 82 -7.10 4.33 4.71
CA ALA A 82 -7.78 3.05 4.62
C ALA A 82 -8.83 2.88 5.74
N GLY A 83 -8.49 3.28 6.98
CA GLY A 83 -9.42 3.29 8.10
C GLY A 83 -10.66 4.13 7.85
N ASN A 84 -10.49 5.36 7.34
CA ASN A 84 -11.60 6.20 6.95
C ASN A 84 -12.43 5.58 5.81
N GLY A 85 -11.75 5.02 4.80
CA GLY A 85 -12.40 4.35 3.68
C GLY A 85 -13.29 3.17 4.10
N VAL A 86 -12.89 2.39 5.11
CA VAL A 86 -13.73 1.32 5.66
C VAL A 86 -15.01 1.88 6.29
N VAL A 87 -14.91 2.97 7.08
CA VAL A 87 -16.09 3.61 7.69
C VAL A 87 -17.02 4.17 6.62
N VAL A 88 -16.47 4.86 5.60
CA VAL A 88 -17.25 5.34 4.45
C VAL A 88 -17.92 4.18 3.72
N ALA A 89 -17.21 3.07 3.46
CA ALA A 89 -17.73 1.93 2.73
C ALA A 89 -18.92 1.27 3.46
N GLN A 90 -18.86 1.14 4.80
CA GLN A 90 -19.97 0.59 5.58
C GLN A 90 -21.21 1.49 5.53
N HIS A 91 -21.07 2.80 5.75
CA HIS A 91 -22.19 3.74 5.63
C HIS A 91 -22.74 3.81 4.20
N TYR A 92 -21.86 3.74 3.19
CA TYR A 92 -22.28 3.67 1.80
C TYR A 92 -23.07 2.40 1.47
N GLY A 93 -22.63 1.26 1.99
CA GLY A 93 -23.36 -0.01 1.89
C GLY A 93 -24.74 0.02 2.57
N ALA A 94 -24.86 0.72 3.70
CA ALA A 94 -26.10 0.97 4.41
C ALA A 94 -27.01 2.02 3.73
N LYS A 95 -26.56 2.65 2.64
CA LYS A 95 -27.25 3.75 1.95
C LYS A 95 -27.48 5.00 2.85
N ASP A 96 -26.66 5.19 3.87
CA ASP A 96 -26.72 6.33 4.78
C ASP A 96 -25.84 7.49 4.26
N GLU A 97 -26.39 8.26 3.33
CA GLU A 97 -25.69 9.37 2.67
C GLU A 97 -25.23 10.46 3.64
N VAL A 98 -25.99 10.70 4.71
CA VAL A 98 -25.65 11.72 5.70
C VAL A 98 -24.35 11.36 6.41
N GLN A 99 -24.24 10.11 6.88
CA GLN A 99 -23.05 9.63 7.57
C GLN A 99 -21.87 9.49 6.61
N VAL A 100 -22.08 9.06 5.35
CA VAL A 100 -21.05 9.05 4.31
C VAL A 100 -20.45 10.44 4.13
N ARG A 101 -21.31 11.47 4.00
CA ARG A 101 -20.89 12.87 3.82
C ARG A 101 -20.12 13.38 5.04
N GLN A 102 -20.64 13.17 6.25
CA GLN A 102 -20.01 13.61 7.49
C GLN A 102 -18.67 12.91 7.74
N ASN A 103 -18.59 11.59 7.49
CA ASN A 103 -17.33 10.85 7.67
C ASN A 103 -16.28 11.27 6.64
N ALA A 104 -16.68 11.46 5.38
CA ALA A 104 -15.76 11.90 4.33
C ALA A 104 -15.19 13.29 4.63
N SER A 105 -16.05 14.28 4.99
CA SER A 105 -15.60 15.64 5.33
C SER A 105 -14.69 15.67 6.56
N THR A 106 -15.04 14.92 7.62
CA THR A 106 -14.20 14.77 8.82
C THR A 106 -12.87 14.10 8.49
N GLY A 107 -12.88 13.05 7.68
CA GLY A 107 -11.68 12.33 7.26
C GLY A 107 -10.73 13.20 6.45
N ILE A 108 -11.25 14.00 5.51
CA ILE A 108 -10.46 14.95 4.73
C ILE A 108 -9.80 15.96 5.67
N LEU A 109 -10.57 16.60 6.56
CA LEU A 109 -10.03 17.58 7.50
C LEU A 109 -8.95 16.95 8.40
N PHE A 110 -9.20 15.75 8.93
CA PHE A 110 -8.26 15.04 9.80
C PHE A 110 -6.96 14.68 9.09
N LEU A 111 -7.03 14.09 7.89
CA LEU A 111 -5.84 13.69 7.14
C LEU A 111 -5.05 14.89 6.63
N MET A 112 -5.72 15.96 6.19
CA MET A 112 -5.05 17.21 5.79
C MET A 112 -4.31 17.84 6.97
N ALA A 113 -4.93 17.89 8.15
CA ALA A 113 -4.27 18.37 9.37
C ALA A 113 -3.05 17.51 9.74
N LEU A 114 -3.18 16.18 9.67
CA LEU A 114 -2.03 15.27 9.88
C LEU A 114 -0.94 15.50 8.84
N GLY A 115 -1.29 15.72 7.57
CA GLY A 115 -0.31 16.01 6.51
C GLY A 115 0.50 17.27 6.80
N VAL A 116 -0.14 18.33 7.29
CA VAL A 116 0.55 19.55 7.74
C VAL A 116 1.42 19.29 8.96
N ILE A 117 0.88 18.63 10.00
CA ILE A 117 1.63 18.32 11.23
C ILE A 117 2.86 17.47 10.92
N PHE A 118 2.70 16.38 10.18
CA PHE A 118 3.82 15.50 9.83
C PHE A 118 4.78 16.13 8.83
N GLY A 119 4.30 17.02 7.96
CA GLY A 119 5.13 17.82 7.08
C GLY A 119 6.07 18.74 7.85
N LEU A 120 5.53 19.51 8.78
CA LEU A 120 6.30 20.39 9.66
C LEU A 120 7.22 19.60 10.60
N LEU A 121 6.71 18.54 11.20
CA LEU A 121 7.52 17.66 12.07
C LEU A 121 8.68 17.05 11.29
N GLY A 122 8.42 16.50 10.10
CA GLY A 122 9.44 15.93 9.22
C GLY A 122 10.50 16.95 8.85
N PHE A 123 10.09 18.17 8.50
CA PHE A 123 11.03 19.25 8.17
C PHE A 123 11.95 19.60 9.35
N ILE A 124 11.40 19.70 10.57
CA ILE A 124 12.16 20.07 11.78
C ILE A 124 13.09 18.93 12.22
N VAL A 125 12.58 17.69 12.26
CA VAL A 125 13.34 16.54 12.75
C VAL A 125 14.27 15.92 11.71
N ALA A 126 14.27 16.39 10.46
CA ALA A 126 15.08 15.85 9.38
C ALA A 126 16.56 15.72 9.78
N ARG A 127 17.17 16.81 10.26
CA ARG A 127 18.60 16.81 10.60
C ARG A 127 18.95 15.82 11.71
N PRO A 128 18.34 15.86 12.92
CA PRO A 128 18.66 14.88 13.97
C PRO A 128 18.31 13.44 13.54
N ALA A 129 17.26 13.22 12.76
CA ALA A 129 16.89 11.88 12.30
C ALA A 129 17.96 11.30 11.37
N PHE A 130 18.40 12.04 10.35
CA PHE A 130 19.38 11.53 9.39
C PHE A 130 20.80 11.46 9.95
N THR A 131 21.17 12.33 10.92
CA THR A 131 22.47 12.27 11.58
C THR A 131 22.58 11.18 12.65
N HIS A 132 21.56 11.03 13.51
CA HIS A 132 21.68 10.17 14.70
C HIS A 132 20.92 8.85 14.61
N ILE A 133 19.82 8.79 13.84
CA ILE A 133 19.01 7.56 13.72
C ILE A 133 19.41 6.77 12.47
N VAL A 134 19.43 7.44 11.31
CA VAL A 134 19.78 6.81 10.02
C VAL A 134 21.29 6.69 9.84
N ASN A 135 22.05 7.59 10.47
CA ASN A 135 23.50 7.65 10.43
C ASN A 135 24.05 7.83 9.01
N VAL A 136 23.52 8.84 8.31
CA VAL A 136 23.90 9.16 6.93
C VAL A 136 25.33 9.75 6.89
N PRO A 137 26.22 9.24 6.00
CA PRO A 137 27.55 9.82 5.81
C PRO A 137 27.50 11.30 5.43
N ASP A 138 28.46 12.08 5.96
CA ASP A 138 28.54 13.53 5.72
C ASP A 138 28.67 13.87 4.21
N SER A 139 29.22 12.96 3.40
CA SER A 139 29.44 13.13 1.95
C SER A 139 28.14 13.42 1.19
N TYR A 140 26.99 12.91 1.63
CA TYR A 140 25.69 13.17 0.98
C TYR A 140 24.56 13.56 1.96
N LEU A 141 24.88 13.80 3.23
CA LEU A 141 23.90 14.26 4.22
C LEU A 141 23.18 15.55 3.79
N GLY A 142 23.91 16.49 3.23
CA GLY A 142 23.35 17.75 2.72
C GLY A 142 22.28 17.52 1.65
N LEU A 143 22.53 16.62 0.70
CA LEU A 143 21.61 16.25 -0.37
C LEU A 143 20.37 15.52 0.20
N THR A 144 20.59 14.62 1.17
CA THR A 144 19.52 13.90 1.85
C THR A 144 18.58 14.86 2.58
N LEU A 145 19.13 15.84 3.31
CA LEU A 145 18.34 16.85 4.01
C LEU A 145 17.58 17.77 3.05
N GLN A 146 18.19 18.16 1.94
CA GLN A 146 17.54 18.98 0.93
C GLN A 146 16.34 18.25 0.32
N TYR A 147 16.55 17.02 -0.15
CA TYR A 147 15.47 16.20 -0.72
C TYR A 147 14.32 15.99 0.29
N PHE A 148 14.65 15.51 1.50
CA PHE A 148 13.63 15.16 2.48
C PHE A 148 12.83 16.37 2.97
N ARG A 149 13.46 17.52 3.18
CA ARG A 149 12.74 18.72 3.60
C ARG A 149 11.72 19.19 2.57
N ILE A 150 12.07 19.16 1.28
CA ILE A 150 11.15 19.50 0.19
C ILE A 150 10.02 18.48 0.15
N TYR A 151 10.34 17.19 0.20
CA TYR A 151 9.35 16.11 0.25
C TYR A 151 8.41 16.23 1.45
N ALA A 152 8.92 16.53 2.64
CA ALA A 152 8.13 16.68 3.86
C ALA A 152 7.08 17.79 3.73
N LEU A 153 7.42 18.93 3.14
CA LEU A 153 6.45 19.99 2.85
C LEU A 153 5.36 19.54 1.87
N GLY A 154 5.65 18.59 0.99
CA GLY A 154 4.71 17.97 0.07
C GLY A 154 3.76 16.94 0.71
N LEU A 155 4.01 16.49 1.95
CA LEU A 155 3.20 15.45 2.60
C LEU A 155 1.71 15.80 2.68
N VAL A 156 1.37 17.08 2.81
CA VAL A 156 -0.03 17.52 2.82
C VAL A 156 -0.78 17.10 1.55
N PHE A 157 -0.16 17.20 0.38
CA PHE A 157 -0.77 16.78 -0.89
C PHE A 157 -0.87 15.26 -0.97
N GLN A 158 0.14 14.55 -0.47
CA GLN A 158 0.15 13.09 -0.43
C GLN A 158 -0.95 12.54 0.50
N TYR A 159 -1.13 13.13 1.69
CA TYR A 159 -2.21 12.78 2.62
C TYR A 159 -3.58 13.08 2.01
N GLY A 160 -3.72 14.24 1.36
CA GLY A 160 -4.92 14.62 0.64
C GLY A 160 -5.27 13.68 -0.51
N TYR A 161 -4.28 13.32 -1.33
CA TYR A 161 -4.47 12.31 -2.38
C TYR A 161 -4.91 10.95 -1.82
N ASN A 162 -4.26 10.48 -0.74
CA ASN A 162 -4.59 9.20 -0.13
C ASN A 162 -6.02 9.16 0.41
N ILE A 163 -6.48 10.22 1.08
CA ILE A 163 -7.85 10.28 1.60
C ILE A 163 -8.89 10.34 0.48
N PHE A 164 -8.70 11.16 -0.56
CA PHE A 164 -9.62 11.21 -1.70
C PHE A 164 -9.69 9.87 -2.43
N SER A 165 -8.54 9.26 -2.68
CA SER A 165 -8.45 7.93 -3.29
C SER A 165 -9.17 6.87 -2.45
N SER A 166 -9.06 6.94 -1.12
CA SER A 166 -9.73 5.99 -0.22
C SER A 166 -11.24 6.18 -0.20
N ILE A 167 -11.74 7.43 -0.19
CA ILE A 167 -13.17 7.74 -0.27
C ILE A 167 -13.75 7.27 -1.61
N LEU A 168 -13.08 7.52 -2.73
CA LEU A 168 -13.53 7.07 -4.05
C LEU A 168 -13.57 5.54 -4.13
N ARG A 169 -12.55 4.85 -3.63
CA ARG A 169 -12.58 3.40 -3.50
C ARG A 169 -13.72 2.91 -2.62
N ALA A 170 -14.00 3.58 -1.51
CA ALA A 170 -15.06 3.21 -0.58
C ALA A 170 -16.45 3.21 -1.22
N VAL A 171 -16.69 4.10 -2.21
CA VAL A 171 -17.93 4.13 -3.00
C VAL A 171 -17.88 3.24 -4.26
N GLY A 172 -16.78 2.50 -4.46
CA GLY A 172 -16.64 1.52 -5.56
C GLY A 172 -15.90 2.03 -6.80
N ASP A 173 -15.37 3.26 -6.80
CA ASP A 173 -14.65 3.85 -7.93
C ASP A 173 -13.14 3.71 -7.79
N SER A 174 -12.61 2.53 -8.07
CA SER A 174 -11.17 2.28 -8.12
C SER A 174 -10.51 2.80 -9.39
N ALA A 175 -11.26 2.93 -10.49
CA ALA A 175 -10.72 3.38 -11.77
C ALA A 175 -10.24 4.84 -11.70
N ALA A 176 -10.97 5.70 -10.97
CA ALA A 176 -10.57 7.09 -10.78
C ALA A 176 -9.17 7.20 -10.15
N THR A 177 -8.85 6.34 -9.17
CA THR A 177 -7.54 6.35 -8.51
C THR A 177 -6.40 6.00 -9.45
N LEU A 178 -6.64 5.11 -10.42
CA LEU A 178 -5.69 4.78 -11.48
C LEU A 178 -5.39 6.00 -12.37
N TYR A 179 -6.43 6.74 -12.78
CA TYR A 179 -6.24 7.94 -13.62
C TYR A 179 -5.42 9.01 -12.93
N PHE A 180 -5.65 9.25 -11.63
CA PHE A 180 -4.86 10.25 -10.90
C PHE A 180 -3.40 9.83 -10.74
N LEU A 181 -3.17 8.55 -10.52
CA LEU A 181 -1.82 8.02 -10.45
C LEU A 181 -1.11 8.07 -11.79
N LEU A 182 -1.82 7.84 -12.89
CA LEU A 182 -1.28 8.00 -14.25
C LEU A 182 -0.88 9.46 -14.51
N ILE A 183 -1.73 10.43 -14.15
CA ILE A 183 -1.43 11.86 -14.27
C ILE A 183 -0.18 12.19 -13.43
N ALA A 184 -0.10 11.74 -12.18
CA ALA A 184 1.06 11.97 -11.34
C ALA A 184 2.33 11.37 -11.94
N SER A 185 2.27 10.11 -12.39
CA SER A 185 3.43 9.41 -12.92
C SER A 185 3.97 10.07 -14.18
N VAL A 186 3.11 10.41 -15.13
CA VAL A 186 3.52 11.10 -16.36
C VAL A 186 4.10 12.48 -16.05
N LEU A 187 3.40 13.26 -15.21
CA LEU A 187 3.86 14.60 -14.84
C LEU A 187 5.18 14.55 -14.07
N ASN A 188 5.36 13.61 -13.15
CA ASN A 188 6.60 13.44 -12.40
C ASN A 188 7.77 13.14 -13.35
N ILE A 189 7.62 12.15 -14.25
CA ILE A 189 8.67 11.80 -15.22
C ILE A 189 9.07 13.01 -16.08
N LEU A 190 8.09 13.76 -16.58
CA LEU A 190 8.36 14.96 -17.40
C LEU A 190 9.06 16.04 -16.59
N LEU A 191 8.66 16.27 -15.35
CA LEU A 191 9.28 17.25 -14.48
C LEU A 191 10.67 16.82 -13.99
N ASP A 192 10.90 15.53 -13.74
CA ASP A 192 12.23 14.99 -13.42
C ASP A 192 13.20 15.22 -14.56
N LEU A 193 12.81 14.92 -15.80
CA LEU A 193 13.62 15.22 -16.98
C LEU A 193 13.87 16.72 -17.11
N LEU A 194 12.88 17.56 -16.89
CA LEU A 194 13.02 19.01 -16.97
C LEU A 194 13.95 19.56 -15.88
N PHE A 195 13.71 19.22 -14.61
CA PHE A 195 14.41 19.84 -13.49
C PHE A 195 15.77 19.18 -13.23
N VAL A 196 15.88 17.85 -13.40
CA VAL A 196 17.13 17.14 -13.11
C VAL A 196 18.03 17.09 -14.34
N ALA A 197 17.50 16.72 -15.54
CA ALA A 197 18.33 16.53 -16.73
C ALA A 197 18.60 17.85 -17.48
N ILE A 198 17.63 18.78 -17.61
CA ILE A 198 17.77 20.02 -18.37
C ILE A 198 18.22 21.16 -17.46
N PHE A 199 17.56 21.41 -16.33
CA PHE A 199 17.89 22.52 -15.44
C PHE A 199 19.05 22.21 -14.47
N HIS A 200 19.44 20.92 -14.35
CA HIS A 200 20.52 20.46 -13.46
C HIS A 200 20.32 20.82 -11.98
N TRP A 201 19.05 20.83 -11.50
CA TRP A 201 18.72 21.12 -10.09
C TRP A 201 19.02 19.94 -9.13
N GLY A 202 19.53 18.82 -9.66
CA GLY A 202 19.93 17.66 -8.87
C GLY A 202 18.78 17.10 -8.01
N VAL A 203 19.07 16.74 -6.76
CA VAL A 203 18.07 16.16 -5.84
C VAL A 203 16.92 17.10 -5.50
N ALA A 204 17.15 18.41 -5.50
CA ALA A 204 16.09 19.39 -5.27
C ALA A 204 15.06 19.35 -6.41
N GLY A 205 15.54 19.24 -7.66
CA GLY A 205 14.68 19.09 -8.84
C GLY A 205 13.76 17.88 -8.74
N ALA A 206 14.30 16.70 -8.39
CA ALA A 206 13.53 15.47 -8.20
C ALA A 206 12.49 15.60 -7.07
N ALA A 207 12.87 16.19 -5.93
CA ALA A 207 11.93 16.41 -4.83
C ALA A 207 10.79 17.36 -5.22
N ILE A 208 11.09 18.45 -5.91
CA ILE A 208 10.09 19.41 -6.38
C ILE A 208 9.17 18.76 -7.41
N ALA A 209 9.71 18.00 -8.37
CA ALA A 209 8.93 17.27 -9.37
C ALA A 209 7.93 16.31 -8.69
N THR A 210 8.38 15.56 -7.69
CA THR A 210 7.53 14.65 -6.90
C THR A 210 6.41 15.41 -6.18
N VAL A 211 6.71 16.54 -5.52
CA VAL A 211 5.71 17.35 -4.81
C VAL A 211 4.69 17.95 -5.77
N ILE A 212 5.11 18.47 -6.92
CA ILE A 212 4.20 19.04 -7.95
C ILE A 212 3.29 17.92 -8.50
N ALA A 213 3.84 16.74 -8.81
CA ALA A 213 3.06 15.60 -9.30
C ALA A 213 2.01 15.14 -8.28
N GLN A 214 2.36 15.10 -7.01
CA GLN A 214 1.43 14.78 -5.92
C GLN A 214 0.36 15.85 -5.74
N ALA A 215 0.73 17.14 -5.83
CA ALA A 215 -0.22 18.24 -5.78
C ALA A 215 -1.20 18.19 -6.96
N ALA A 216 -0.73 17.89 -8.17
CA ALA A 216 -1.59 17.73 -9.35
C ALA A 216 -2.58 16.57 -9.17
N SER A 217 -2.14 15.41 -8.65
CA SER A 217 -3.01 14.29 -8.33
C SER A 217 -4.05 14.63 -7.26
N PHE A 218 -3.65 15.34 -6.21
CA PHE A 218 -4.53 15.81 -5.15
C PHE A 218 -5.63 16.71 -5.72
N VAL A 219 -5.27 17.71 -6.53
CA VAL A 219 -6.21 18.63 -7.18
C VAL A 219 -7.13 17.89 -8.15
N ALA A 220 -6.58 17.00 -8.98
CA ALA A 220 -7.35 16.19 -9.91
C ALA A 220 -8.36 15.29 -9.19
N ALA A 221 -7.95 14.65 -8.09
CA ALA A 221 -8.83 13.81 -7.27
C ALA A 221 -9.96 14.62 -6.62
N TYR A 222 -9.67 15.80 -6.09
CA TYR A 222 -10.67 16.70 -5.52
C TYR A 222 -11.69 17.16 -6.58
N ILE A 223 -11.22 17.65 -7.72
CA ILE A 223 -12.09 18.11 -8.82
C ILE A 223 -12.98 16.98 -9.33
N TYR A 224 -12.40 15.80 -9.56
CA TYR A 224 -13.16 14.64 -10.01
C TYR A 224 -14.21 14.23 -8.99
N MET A 225 -13.83 14.08 -7.72
CA MET A 225 -14.72 13.66 -6.63
C MET A 225 -15.92 14.61 -6.51
N THR A 226 -15.69 15.92 -6.51
CA THR A 226 -16.75 16.92 -6.36
C THR A 226 -17.61 17.08 -7.60
N ARG A 227 -17.06 16.88 -8.80
CA ARG A 227 -17.84 16.95 -10.05
C ARG A 227 -18.67 15.69 -10.28
N ARG A 228 -18.08 14.52 -10.01
CA ARG A 228 -18.69 13.23 -10.32
C ARG A 228 -19.72 12.79 -9.28
N TYR A 229 -19.49 13.09 -8.01
CA TYR A 229 -20.31 12.66 -6.89
C TYR A 229 -20.91 13.85 -6.15
N PRO A 230 -22.20 14.19 -6.39
CA PRO A 230 -22.86 15.32 -5.72
C PRO A 230 -22.82 15.26 -4.19
N ILE A 231 -22.81 14.05 -3.61
CA ILE A 231 -22.69 13.80 -2.18
C ILE A 231 -21.40 14.39 -1.58
N PHE A 232 -20.34 14.51 -2.36
CA PHE A 232 -19.02 15.03 -1.94
C PHE A 232 -18.82 16.52 -2.33
N ARG A 233 -19.88 17.24 -2.70
CA ARG A 233 -19.81 18.69 -2.86
C ARG A 233 -19.93 19.33 -1.49
N PHE A 234 -18.80 19.51 -0.84
CA PHE A 234 -18.74 20.11 0.49
C PHE A 234 -18.80 21.64 0.41
N LYS A 235 -19.61 22.25 1.30
CA LYS A 235 -19.50 23.66 1.66
C LYS A 235 -18.51 23.78 2.81
N LEU A 236 -17.96 24.95 3.04
CA LEU A 236 -17.05 25.19 4.16
C LEU A 236 -17.68 24.82 5.52
N SER A 237 -19.00 25.01 5.63
CA SER A 237 -19.80 24.60 6.79
C SER A 237 -19.92 23.10 7.01
N ASP A 238 -19.61 22.27 6.01
CA ASP A 238 -19.71 20.80 6.14
C ASP A 238 -18.46 20.17 6.78
N TYR A 239 -17.38 20.94 6.87
CA TYR A 239 -16.13 20.50 7.49
C TYR A 239 -16.21 20.64 9.01
N HIS A 240 -16.60 19.54 9.67
CA HIS A 240 -16.71 19.49 11.12
C HIS A 240 -15.75 18.47 11.71
N TRP A 241 -15.21 18.83 12.87
CA TRP A 241 -14.35 17.94 13.65
C TRP A 241 -15.20 16.96 14.45
N ASN A 242 -15.64 15.86 13.81
CA ASN A 242 -16.47 14.85 14.45
C ASN A 242 -15.61 13.79 15.17
N ARG A 243 -15.57 13.87 16.51
CA ARG A 243 -14.77 12.96 17.35
C ARG A 243 -15.12 11.49 17.16
N TYR A 244 -16.37 11.16 16.87
CA TYR A 244 -16.80 9.78 16.64
C TYR A 244 -16.10 9.19 15.39
N PHE A 245 -16.14 9.89 14.27
CA PHE A 245 -15.52 9.44 13.02
C PHE A 245 -14.00 9.41 13.11
N ILE A 246 -13.38 10.40 13.77
CA ILE A 246 -11.93 10.40 14.02
C ILE A 246 -11.54 9.17 14.83
N ARG A 247 -12.24 8.90 15.95
CA ARG A 247 -11.97 7.72 16.78
C ARG A 247 -12.11 6.41 15.98
N ARG A 248 -13.13 6.29 15.12
CA ARG A 248 -13.32 5.12 14.25
C ARG A 248 -12.21 5.00 13.21
N THR A 249 -11.88 6.09 12.53
CA THR A 249 -10.77 6.15 11.57
C THR A 249 -9.45 5.73 12.22
N VAL A 250 -9.15 6.25 13.41
CA VAL A 250 -7.92 5.93 14.15
C VAL A 250 -7.93 4.46 14.61
N SER A 251 -9.05 3.97 15.15
CA SER A 251 -9.11 2.58 15.66
C SER A 251 -8.89 1.54 14.56
N ILE A 252 -9.27 1.83 13.31
CA ILE A 252 -9.05 0.96 12.16
C ILE A 252 -7.70 1.25 11.52
N GLY A 253 -7.37 2.53 11.34
CA GLY A 253 -6.22 2.97 10.57
C GLY A 253 -4.89 2.82 11.31
N PHE A 254 -4.86 3.01 12.64
CA PHE A 254 -3.63 2.88 13.42
C PHE A 254 -3.02 1.47 13.35
N PRO A 255 -3.80 0.37 13.54
CA PRO A 255 -3.25 -0.97 13.35
C PRO A 255 -2.74 -1.23 11.94
N ILE A 256 -3.39 -0.68 10.90
CA ILE A 256 -2.93 -0.80 9.50
C ILE A 256 -1.60 -0.07 9.31
N SER A 257 -1.49 1.16 9.82
CA SER A 257 -0.23 1.92 9.78
C SER A 257 0.91 1.18 10.49
N LEU A 258 0.62 0.68 11.68
CA LEU A 258 1.59 -0.07 12.49
C LEU A 258 2.04 -1.36 11.78
N GLN A 259 1.11 -2.09 11.15
CA GLN A 259 1.42 -3.26 10.33
C GLN A 259 2.43 -2.93 9.24
N LEU A 260 2.22 -1.85 8.48
CA LEU A 260 3.11 -1.44 7.39
C LEU A 260 4.51 -1.07 7.91
N MET A 261 4.59 -0.35 9.04
CA MET A 261 5.86 0.03 9.65
C MET A 261 6.63 -1.20 10.17
N ILE A 262 5.96 -2.13 10.85
CA ILE A 262 6.57 -3.35 11.37
C ILE A 262 7.12 -4.21 10.23
N VAL A 263 6.37 -4.35 9.13
CA VAL A 263 6.83 -5.10 7.95
C VAL A 263 8.12 -4.48 7.40
N SER A 264 8.21 -3.16 7.31
CA SER A 264 9.42 -2.47 6.84
C SER A 264 10.62 -2.71 7.76
N ILE A 265 10.43 -2.63 9.08
CA ILE A 265 11.50 -2.88 10.07
C ILE A 265 12.00 -4.33 9.97
N GLY A 266 11.09 -5.28 9.88
CA GLY A 266 11.46 -6.69 9.83
C GLY A 266 12.21 -7.08 8.56
N LEU A 267 11.85 -6.51 7.41
CA LEU A 267 12.62 -6.68 6.18
C LEU A 267 14.05 -6.16 6.34
N THR A 268 14.24 -5.04 7.05
CA THR A 268 15.57 -4.51 7.37
C THR A 268 16.39 -5.45 8.25
N LEU A 269 15.77 -6.12 9.23
CA LEU A 269 16.45 -7.12 10.07
C LEU A 269 16.85 -8.36 9.28
N ILE A 270 16.01 -8.83 8.35
CA ILE A 270 16.35 -9.93 7.44
C ILE A 270 17.51 -9.52 6.53
N GLN A 271 17.47 -8.29 5.96
CA GLN A 271 18.56 -7.76 5.13
C GLN A 271 19.90 -7.77 5.87
N ARG A 272 19.90 -7.42 7.17
CA ARG A 272 21.12 -7.47 7.99
C ARG A 272 21.67 -8.91 8.10
N ALA A 273 20.81 -9.91 8.25
CA ALA A 273 21.23 -11.32 8.25
C ALA A 273 21.80 -11.73 6.89
N VAL A 274 21.16 -11.33 5.79
CA VAL A 274 21.62 -11.56 4.40
C VAL A 274 23.02 -11.02 4.17
N ASN A 275 23.26 -9.78 4.60
CA ASN A 275 24.57 -9.12 4.43
C ASN A 275 25.71 -9.90 5.11
N GLY A 276 25.41 -10.67 6.17
CA GLY A 276 26.37 -11.55 6.84
C GLY A 276 26.86 -12.74 6.00
N PHE A 277 26.16 -13.09 4.92
CA PHE A 277 26.55 -14.18 4.01
C PHE A 277 27.40 -13.74 2.81
N GLY A 278 27.75 -12.45 2.74
CA GLY A 278 28.64 -11.90 1.74
C GLY A 278 27.95 -11.28 0.51
N GLN A 279 28.78 -10.75 -0.39
CA GLN A 279 28.35 -9.91 -1.49
C GLN A 279 27.42 -10.62 -2.49
N ALA A 280 27.74 -11.87 -2.87
CA ALA A 280 26.93 -12.64 -3.82
C ALA A 280 25.51 -12.89 -3.31
N MET A 281 25.36 -13.20 -2.01
CA MET A 281 24.07 -13.38 -1.38
C MET A 281 23.28 -12.06 -1.30
N THR A 282 23.93 -10.97 -0.95
CA THR A 282 23.31 -9.63 -0.88
C THR A 282 22.82 -9.16 -2.25
N ALA A 283 23.62 -9.36 -3.30
CA ALA A 283 23.24 -9.04 -4.68
C ALA A 283 22.02 -9.88 -5.12
N SER A 284 22.06 -11.20 -4.89
CA SER A 284 20.97 -12.11 -5.17
C SER A 284 19.67 -11.71 -4.46
N PHE A 285 19.75 -11.42 -3.16
CA PHE A 285 18.60 -11.01 -2.34
C PHE A 285 18.01 -9.69 -2.80
N THR A 286 18.84 -8.76 -3.22
CA THR A 286 18.39 -7.46 -3.74
C THR A 286 17.56 -7.62 -5.01
N VAL A 287 18.03 -8.44 -5.95
CA VAL A 287 17.29 -8.74 -7.19
C VAL A 287 16.01 -9.51 -6.87
N GLY A 288 16.11 -10.56 -6.04
CA GLY A 288 14.96 -11.37 -5.64
C GLY A 288 13.85 -10.54 -4.98
N ASN A 289 14.21 -9.62 -4.06
CA ASN A 289 13.24 -8.71 -3.43
C ASN A 289 12.56 -7.77 -4.43
N ARG A 290 13.27 -7.28 -5.44
CA ARG A 290 12.63 -6.47 -6.49
C ARG A 290 11.55 -7.26 -7.22
N ILE A 291 11.81 -8.51 -7.54
CA ILE A 291 10.82 -9.38 -8.20
C ILE A 291 9.68 -9.73 -7.23
N GLU A 292 9.99 -10.01 -5.95
CA GLU A 292 8.98 -10.26 -4.91
C GLU A 292 8.00 -9.10 -4.77
N MET A 293 8.46 -7.85 -4.86
CA MET A 293 7.58 -6.67 -4.83
C MET A 293 6.52 -6.73 -5.93
N TYR A 294 6.88 -7.11 -7.16
CA TYR A 294 5.92 -7.25 -8.26
C TYR A 294 4.97 -8.44 -8.06
N LEU A 295 5.47 -9.56 -7.53
CA LEU A 295 4.67 -10.73 -7.21
C LEU A 295 3.63 -10.47 -6.11
N ASN A 296 3.91 -9.54 -5.19
CA ASN A 296 3.01 -9.17 -4.09
C ASN A 296 1.91 -8.18 -4.51
N LEU A 297 2.01 -7.52 -5.67
CA LEU A 297 1.02 -6.52 -6.11
C LEU A 297 -0.41 -7.08 -6.18
N PRO A 298 -0.67 -8.28 -6.73
CA PRO A 298 -2.01 -8.86 -6.75
C PRO A 298 -2.58 -9.06 -5.34
N CYS A 299 -1.79 -9.59 -4.41
CA CYS A 299 -2.23 -9.84 -3.04
C CYS A 299 -2.69 -8.54 -2.36
N ASN A 300 -1.93 -7.46 -2.50
CA ASN A 300 -2.27 -6.14 -1.97
C ASN A 300 -3.51 -5.52 -2.64
N ALA A 301 -3.67 -5.71 -3.95
CA ALA A 301 -4.83 -5.24 -4.68
C ALA A 301 -6.11 -5.97 -4.22
N PHE A 302 -6.05 -7.29 -4.03
CA PHE A 302 -7.18 -8.06 -3.52
C PHE A 302 -7.47 -7.79 -2.03
N GLN A 303 -6.46 -7.53 -1.20
CA GLN A 303 -6.67 -7.05 0.18
C GLN A 303 -7.48 -5.75 0.19
N THR A 304 -7.07 -4.75 -0.60
CA THR A 304 -7.77 -3.46 -0.70
C THR A 304 -9.19 -3.63 -1.23
N THR A 305 -9.35 -4.47 -2.24
CA THR A 305 -10.66 -4.80 -2.84
C THR A 305 -11.58 -5.43 -1.81
N MET A 306 -11.09 -6.41 -1.05
CA MET A 306 -11.87 -7.11 -0.05
C MET A 306 -12.20 -6.22 1.16
N ALA A 307 -11.38 -5.24 1.51
CA ALA A 307 -11.71 -4.26 2.55
C ALA A 307 -12.93 -3.41 2.17
N THR A 308 -12.98 -2.94 0.92
CA THR A 308 -14.13 -2.19 0.40
C THR A 308 -15.35 -3.10 0.23
N TYR A 309 -15.18 -4.27 -0.39
CA TYR A 309 -16.27 -5.21 -0.64
C TYR A 309 -16.93 -5.69 0.65
N ALA A 310 -16.13 -6.10 1.64
CA ALA A 310 -16.62 -6.51 2.95
C ALA A 310 -17.28 -5.33 3.68
N GLY A 311 -16.66 -4.16 3.69
CA GLY A 311 -17.23 -2.96 4.31
C GLY A 311 -18.62 -2.63 3.78
N GLN A 312 -18.80 -2.56 2.46
CA GLN A 312 -20.09 -2.29 1.85
C GLN A 312 -21.14 -3.39 2.15
N ASN A 313 -20.76 -4.67 2.08
CA ASN A 313 -21.69 -5.76 2.32
C ASN A 313 -22.05 -5.90 3.80
N ILE A 314 -21.15 -5.58 4.74
CA ILE A 314 -21.44 -5.50 6.18
C ILE A 314 -22.43 -4.37 6.44
N GLY A 315 -22.18 -3.17 5.88
CA GLY A 315 -23.09 -2.04 6.01
C GLY A 315 -24.49 -2.34 5.46
N ALA A 316 -24.58 -3.11 4.38
CA ALA A 316 -25.84 -3.56 3.79
C ALA A 316 -26.48 -4.78 4.51
N GLY A 317 -25.86 -5.32 5.54
CA GLY A 317 -26.33 -6.52 6.25
C GLY A 317 -26.21 -7.83 5.46
N LYS A 318 -25.43 -7.86 4.35
CA LYS A 318 -25.35 -9.00 3.41
C LYS A 318 -24.14 -9.90 3.68
N MET A 319 -24.08 -10.52 4.85
CA MET A 319 -22.95 -11.34 5.31
C MET A 319 -22.66 -12.56 4.43
N ASP A 320 -23.67 -13.19 3.84
CA ASP A 320 -23.47 -14.37 2.98
C ASP A 320 -22.75 -14.02 1.68
N ARG A 321 -22.91 -12.79 1.19
CA ARG A 321 -22.15 -12.32 0.03
C ARG A 321 -20.65 -12.24 0.31
N ILE A 322 -20.26 -11.94 1.55
CA ILE A 322 -18.84 -11.89 1.94
C ILE A 322 -18.22 -13.27 1.82
N LYS A 323 -18.91 -14.33 2.24
CA LYS A 323 -18.41 -15.71 2.10
C LYS A 323 -18.16 -16.08 0.63
N ALA A 324 -19.16 -15.80 -0.24
CA ALA A 324 -19.03 -16.02 -1.67
C ALA A 324 -17.89 -15.20 -2.27
N GLY A 325 -17.77 -13.92 -1.89
CA GLY A 325 -16.70 -13.03 -2.32
C GLY A 325 -15.32 -13.51 -1.91
N VAL A 326 -15.15 -14.03 -0.70
CA VAL A 326 -13.87 -14.57 -0.20
C VAL A 326 -13.39 -15.71 -1.07
N TRP A 327 -14.22 -16.73 -1.31
CA TRP A 327 -13.82 -17.87 -2.14
C TRP A 327 -13.50 -17.47 -3.57
N GLN A 328 -14.33 -16.62 -4.18
CA GLN A 328 -14.08 -16.12 -5.53
C GLN A 328 -12.80 -15.28 -5.61
N THR A 329 -12.55 -14.43 -4.59
CA THR A 329 -11.31 -13.63 -4.54
C THR A 329 -10.08 -14.51 -4.42
N ILE A 330 -10.11 -15.53 -3.56
CA ILE A 330 -8.99 -16.46 -3.39
C ILE A 330 -8.74 -17.22 -4.69
N THR A 331 -9.78 -17.69 -5.36
CA THR A 331 -9.63 -18.38 -6.66
C THR A 331 -8.98 -17.49 -7.71
N ILE A 332 -9.44 -16.22 -7.84
CA ILE A 332 -8.88 -15.27 -8.80
C ILE A 332 -7.46 -14.88 -8.41
N SER A 333 -7.22 -14.59 -7.12
CA SER A 333 -5.89 -14.23 -6.61
C SER A 333 -4.89 -15.35 -6.82
N LEU A 334 -5.26 -16.57 -6.47
CA LEU A 334 -4.44 -17.77 -6.65
C LEU A 334 -4.13 -18.02 -8.12
N GLY A 335 -5.16 -17.98 -9.00
CA GLY A 335 -4.98 -18.14 -10.44
C GLY A 335 -4.01 -17.12 -11.03
N LEU A 336 -4.17 -15.83 -10.67
CA LEU A 336 -3.27 -14.77 -11.12
C LEU A 336 -1.86 -14.94 -10.57
N THR A 337 -1.72 -15.29 -9.29
CA THR A 337 -0.42 -15.55 -8.66
C THR A 337 0.29 -16.73 -9.32
N LEU A 338 -0.41 -17.82 -9.63
CA LEU A 338 0.17 -18.97 -10.32
C LEU A 338 0.67 -18.60 -11.73
N ILE A 339 -0.10 -17.79 -12.47
CA ILE A 339 0.32 -17.31 -13.79
C ILE A 339 1.57 -16.45 -13.68
N ILE A 340 1.59 -15.44 -12.80
CA ILE A 340 2.74 -14.53 -12.66
C ILE A 340 3.97 -15.30 -12.12
N SER A 341 3.80 -16.18 -11.14
CA SER A 341 4.88 -17.03 -10.61
C SER A 341 5.44 -17.97 -11.67
N GLY A 342 4.57 -18.54 -12.51
CA GLY A 342 4.97 -19.36 -13.65
C GLY A 342 5.78 -18.58 -14.68
N VAL A 343 5.37 -17.37 -15.01
CA VAL A 343 6.13 -16.47 -15.91
C VAL A 343 7.49 -16.13 -15.31
N VAL A 344 7.54 -15.76 -14.03
CA VAL A 344 8.80 -15.46 -13.33
C VAL A 344 9.72 -16.68 -13.33
N TRP A 345 9.18 -17.88 -13.09
CA TRP A 345 9.94 -19.11 -13.09
C TRP A 345 10.50 -19.47 -14.48
N ILE A 346 9.69 -19.35 -15.53
CA ILE A 346 10.11 -19.58 -16.91
C ILE A 346 11.17 -18.57 -17.36
N CYS A 347 11.03 -17.31 -16.96
CA CYS A 347 11.93 -16.23 -17.32
C CYS A 347 13.09 -16.02 -16.33
N ALA A 348 13.24 -16.88 -15.33
CA ALA A 348 14.21 -16.69 -14.23
C ALA A 348 15.64 -16.47 -14.75
N ASP A 349 16.10 -17.29 -15.68
CA ASP A 349 17.47 -17.20 -16.24
C ASP A 349 17.65 -15.87 -17.00
N ASN A 350 16.65 -15.45 -17.78
CA ASN A 350 16.68 -14.16 -18.49
C ASN A 350 16.71 -12.98 -17.54
N ILE A 351 15.92 -13.05 -16.45
CA ILE A 351 15.90 -12.03 -15.40
C ILE A 351 17.30 -11.94 -14.74
N ILE A 352 17.87 -13.08 -14.33
CA ILE A 352 19.19 -13.15 -13.70
C ILE A 352 20.27 -12.56 -14.62
N THR A 353 20.25 -12.92 -15.90
CA THR A 353 21.20 -12.41 -16.90
C THR A 353 21.05 -10.89 -17.09
N LEU A 354 19.83 -10.36 -17.09
CA LEU A 354 19.56 -8.94 -17.23
C LEU A 354 20.19 -8.11 -16.10
N PHE A 355 20.28 -8.68 -14.88
CA PHE A 355 20.89 -8.00 -13.73
C PHE A 355 22.40 -8.18 -13.64
N GLY A 356 23.04 -8.92 -14.54
CA GLY A 356 24.49 -9.11 -14.57
C GLY A 356 25.07 -9.74 -13.29
N LEU A 357 24.35 -10.67 -12.67
CA LEU A 357 24.80 -11.35 -11.47
C LEU A 357 25.97 -12.30 -11.76
N SER A 358 26.91 -12.42 -10.81
CA SER A 358 27.94 -13.46 -10.85
C SER A 358 27.32 -14.86 -10.81
N ASP A 359 28.03 -15.89 -11.29
CA ASP A 359 27.53 -17.27 -11.31
C ASP A 359 27.03 -17.77 -9.94
N GLN A 360 27.74 -17.42 -8.87
CA GLN A 360 27.34 -17.77 -7.51
C GLN A 360 26.05 -17.00 -7.08
N ALA A 361 25.96 -15.72 -7.40
CA ALA A 361 24.77 -14.91 -7.09
C ALA A 361 23.57 -15.36 -7.94
N ALA A 362 23.79 -15.81 -9.17
CA ALA A 362 22.77 -16.38 -10.05
C ALA A 362 22.12 -17.63 -9.45
N VAL A 363 22.92 -18.57 -8.94
CA VAL A 363 22.41 -19.77 -8.25
C VAL A 363 21.56 -19.40 -7.03
N TYR A 364 22.02 -18.46 -6.23
CA TYR A 364 21.25 -17.96 -5.07
C TYR A 364 19.96 -17.27 -5.49
N CYS A 365 20.00 -16.47 -6.57
CA CYS A 365 18.82 -15.76 -7.07
C CYS A 365 17.76 -16.73 -7.61
N LEU A 366 18.16 -17.75 -8.34
CA LEU A 366 17.25 -18.79 -8.83
C LEU A 366 16.54 -19.51 -7.67
N ALA A 367 17.29 -19.91 -6.64
CA ALA A 367 16.72 -20.51 -5.43
C ALA A 367 15.74 -19.58 -4.71
N HIS A 368 16.05 -18.28 -4.66
CA HIS A 368 15.16 -17.26 -4.12
C HIS A 368 13.86 -17.15 -4.92
N LEU A 369 13.94 -16.99 -6.24
CA LEU A 369 12.77 -16.84 -7.10
C LEU A 369 11.83 -18.05 -7.02
N CYS A 370 12.39 -19.28 -6.99
CA CYS A 370 11.59 -20.49 -6.81
C CYS A 370 10.86 -20.51 -5.46
N THR A 371 11.52 -20.10 -4.39
CA THR A 371 10.91 -20.10 -3.05
C THR A 371 9.88 -19.00 -2.90
N VAL A 372 10.14 -17.81 -3.44
CA VAL A 372 9.19 -16.68 -3.45
C VAL A 372 7.92 -17.04 -4.21
N ALA A 373 8.00 -17.76 -5.31
CA ALA A 373 6.85 -18.27 -6.03
C ALA A 373 5.92 -19.11 -5.13
N LEU A 374 6.49 -20.04 -4.35
CA LEU A 374 5.73 -20.85 -3.38
C LEU A 374 5.15 -20.00 -2.23
N VAL A 375 5.92 -19.06 -1.71
CA VAL A 375 5.49 -18.14 -0.66
C VAL A 375 4.30 -17.31 -1.11
N ASN A 376 4.32 -16.81 -2.35
CA ASN A 376 3.22 -16.00 -2.89
C ASN A 376 1.92 -16.79 -3.06
N ILE A 377 1.97 -18.09 -3.28
CA ILE A 377 0.78 -18.96 -3.26
C ILE A 377 0.12 -18.89 -1.88
N ILE A 378 0.89 -18.99 -0.80
CA ILE A 378 0.37 -18.89 0.57
C ILE A 378 -0.22 -17.49 0.81
N LEU A 379 0.48 -16.43 0.40
CA LEU A 379 0.01 -15.05 0.53
C LEU A 379 -1.31 -14.83 -0.21
N SER A 380 -1.47 -15.36 -1.42
CA SER A 380 -2.69 -15.21 -2.23
C SER A 380 -3.93 -15.84 -1.57
N ILE A 381 -3.74 -16.80 -0.67
CA ILE A 381 -4.83 -17.50 0.03
C ILE A 381 -5.31 -16.73 1.26
N TYR A 382 -4.42 -16.04 2.01
CA TYR A 382 -4.84 -15.43 3.27
C TYR A 382 -4.78 -13.90 3.31
N VAL A 383 -3.97 -13.24 2.48
CA VAL A 383 -3.90 -11.76 2.46
C VAL A 383 -5.24 -11.12 2.10
N PRO A 384 -6.06 -11.66 1.19
CA PRO A 384 -7.42 -11.16 0.97
C PRO A 384 -8.30 -11.18 2.24
N LEU A 385 -8.07 -12.13 3.17
CA LEU A 385 -8.78 -12.17 4.44
C LEU A 385 -8.43 -10.98 5.35
N PHE A 386 -7.22 -10.44 5.25
CA PHE A 386 -6.87 -9.19 5.92
C PHE A 386 -7.82 -8.07 5.53
N GLY A 387 -8.13 -7.97 4.23
CA GLY A 387 -9.13 -7.02 3.73
C GLY A 387 -10.51 -7.24 4.37
N VAL A 388 -10.97 -8.49 4.47
CA VAL A 388 -12.24 -8.81 5.12
C VAL A 388 -12.24 -8.36 6.58
N PHE A 389 -11.19 -8.66 7.34
CA PHE A 389 -11.09 -8.27 8.75
C PHE A 389 -11.00 -6.74 8.92
N GLN A 390 -10.28 -6.06 8.03
CA GLN A 390 -10.25 -4.59 7.99
C GLN A 390 -11.64 -4.02 7.71
N GLY A 391 -12.33 -4.51 6.69
CA GLY A 391 -13.70 -4.12 6.34
C GLY A 391 -14.72 -4.41 7.44
N ALA A 392 -14.44 -5.40 8.29
CA ALA A 392 -15.23 -5.80 9.46
C ALA A 392 -14.85 -5.07 10.77
N ASN A 393 -14.05 -3.99 10.70
CA ASN A 393 -13.58 -3.23 11.88
C ASN A 393 -12.67 -4.04 12.84
N HIS A 394 -12.04 -5.11 12.33
CA HIS A 394 -11.11 -5.98 13.07
C HIS A 394 -9.66 -5.84 12.58
N SER A 395 -9.23 -4.62 12.22
CA SER A 395 -7.91 -4.34 11.65
C SER A 395 -6.73 -4.66 12.57
N GLY A 396 -6.95 -4.72 13.88
CA GLY A 396 -5.93 -5.13 14.84
C GLY A 396 -5.49 -6.59 14.67
N PHE A 397 -6.38 -7.48 14.22
CA PHE A 397 -6.04 -8.88 14.03
C PHE A 397 -5.03 -9.10 12.88
N PRO A 398 -5.22 -8.56 11.66
CA PRO A 398 -4.21 -8.57 10.61
C PRO A 398 -2.85 -8.02 11.05
N ALA A 399 -2.84 -6.93 11.83
CA ALA A 399 -1.60 -6.34 12.34
C ALA A 399 -0.85 -7.31 13.28
N ILE A 400 -1.57 -7.98 14.19
CA ILE A 400 -0.97 -8.99 15.08
C ILE A 400 -0.43 -10.16 14.26
N VAL A 401 -1.21 -10.70 13.32
CA VAL A 401 -0.78 -11.84 12.48
C VAL A 401 0.45 -11.48 11.65
N ALA A 402 0.48 -10.30 11.02
CA ALA A 402 1.63 -9.85 10.25
C ALA A 402 2.87 -9.69 11.14
N THR A 403 2.71 -9.14 12.36
CA THR A 403 3.79 -9.02 13.34
C THR A 403 4.31 -10.40 13.76
N CYS A 404 3.44 -11.33 14.11
CA CYS A 404 3.83 -12.69 14.47
C CYS A 404 4.53 -13.41 13.32
N ALA A 405 3.99 -13.32 12.10
CA ALA A 405 4.60 -13.93 10.92
C ALA A 405 6.01 -13.40 10.68
N LEU A 406 6.19 -12.07 10.76
CA LEU A 406 7.48 -11.44 10.55
C LEU A 406 8.47 -11.75 11.68
N THR A 407 8.02 -11.70 12.94
CA THR A 407 8.83 -12.08 14.10
C THR A 407 9.32 -13.52 13.96
N THR A 408 8.44 -14.44 13.55
CA THR A 408 8.81 -15.83 13.25
C THR A 408 9.87 -15.90 12.16
N ARG A 409 9.73 -15.17 11.07
CA ARG A 409 10.72 -15.11 9.98
C ARG A 409 12.09 -14.67 10.50
N VAL A 410 12.13 -13.59 11.28
CA VAL A 410 13.37 -13.06 11.87
C VAL A 410 13.99 -14.09 12.82
N ILE A 411 13.22 -14.61 13.79
CA ILE A 411 13.71 -15.60 14.77
C ILE A 411 14.25 -16.83 14.07
N VAL A 412 13.49 -17.43 13.16
CA VAL A 412 13.91 -18.64 12.43
C VAL A 412 15.16 -18.38 11.60
N THR A 413 15.28 -17.21 10.97
CA THR A 413 16.48 -16.82 10.23
C THR A 413 17.72 -16.79 11.15
N TYR A 414 17.62 -16.08 12.28
CA TYR A 414 18.79 -15.93 13.19
C TYR A 414 19.14 -17.21 13.93
N LEU A 415 18.18 -18.08 14.25
CA LEU A 415 18.42 -19.36 14.91
C LEU A 415 19.04 -20.40 13.96
N LEU A 416 18.64 -20.39 12.68
CA LEU A 416 19.01 -21.47 11.74
C LEU A 416 20.02 -21.06 10.68
N LYS A 417 20.47 -19.79 10.64
CA LYS A 417 21.47 -19.31 9.66
C LYS A 417 22.81 -20.07 9.73
N ASP A 418 23.19 -20.54 10.92
CA ASP A 418 24.42 -21.26 11.18
C ASP A 418 24.22 -22.80 11.23
N SER A 419 23.00 -23.29 10.89
CA SER A 419 22.65 -24.69 10.86
C SER A 419 23.39 -25.43 9.74
N PRO A 420 23.99 -26.62 9.99
CA PRO A 420 24.67 -27.42 8.96
C PRO A 420 23.72 -27.90 7.85
N PHE A 421 22.41 -28.02 8.11
CA PHE A 421 21.42 -28.47 7.12
C PHE A 421 20.80 -27.35 6.30
N LEU A 422 20.47 -26.24 6.92
CA LEU A 422 19.77 -25.12 6.28
C LEU A 422 20.74 -24.00 5.91
N GLY A 423 21.59 -23.56 6.82
CA GLY A 423 22.56 -22.51 6.58
C GLY A 423 21.95 -21.29 5.89
N TYR A 424 22.57 -20.81 4.81
CA TYR A 424 22.06 -19.69 4.03
C TYR A 424 20.68 -19.93 3.41
N ARG A 425 20.26 -21.17 3.20
CA ARG A 425 18.95 -21.51 2.60
C ARG A 425 17.79 -21.03 3.43
N ILE A 426 17.98 -20.85 4.75
CA ILE A 426 16.92 -20.33 5.63
C ILE A 426 16.45 -18.92 5.23
N ILE A 427 17.30 -18.15 4.57
CA ILE A 427 16.94 -16.81 4.05
C ILE A 427 15.77 -16.90 3.06
N TRP A 428 15.74 -17.98 2.28
CA TRP A 428 14.66 -18.24 1.33
C TRP A 428 13.44 -18.88 2.01
N TRP A 429 13.68 -19.88 2.86
CA TRP A 429 12.62 -20.68 3.48
C TRP A 429 11.91 -20.02 4.66
N ASN A 430 12.49 -18.97 5.25
CA ASN A 430 11.87 -18.29 6.41
C ASN A 430 10.43 -17.79 6.12
N GLY A 431 10.14 -17.39 4.87
CA GLY A 431 8.82 -16.98 4.44
C GLY A 431 7.76 -18.07 4.60
N LEU A 432 8.08 -19.32 4.31
CA LEU A 432 7.15 -20.44 4.46
C LEU A 432 6.76 -20.65 5.93
N PHE A 433 7.72 -20.55 6.86
CA PHE A 433 7.42 -20.67 8.29
C PHE A 433 6.53 -19.54 8.78
N GLY A 434 6.90 -18.27 8.52
CA GLY A 434 6.16 -17.13 9.01
C GLY A 434 4.76 -17.00 8.38
N PHE A 435 4.70 -17.09 7.06
CA PHE A 435 3.42 -16.92 6.36
C PHE A 435 2.53 -18.17 6.45
N GLY A 436 3.12 -19.38 6.60
CA GLY A 436 2.36 -20.59 6.89
C GLY A 436 1.61 -20.52 8.21
N ILE A 437 2.27 -20.06 9.28
CA ILE A 437 1.63 -19.78 10.58
C ILE A 437 0.55 -18.70 10.41
N GLY A 438 0.88 -17.59 9.72
CA GLY A 438 -0.05 -16.51 9.45
C GLY A 438 -1.31 -16.99 8.72
N CYS A 439 -1.16 -17.81 7.69
CA CYS A 439 -2.25 -18.41 6.94
C CYS A 439 -3.15 -19.26 7.84
N THR A 440 -2.56 -20.18 8.62
CA THR A 440 -3.30 -21.06 9.53
C THR A 440 -4.12 -20.25 10.55
N VAL A 441 -3.49 -19.27 11.21
CA VAL A 441 -4.15 -18.42 12.20
C VAL A 441 -5.28 -17.59 11.57
N CYS A 442 -5.08 -17.05 10.36
CA CYS A 442 -6.13 -16.31 9.64
C CYS A 442 -7.33 -17.17 9.31
N TRP A 443 -7.11 -18.38 8.82
CA TRP A 443 -8.19 -19.30 8.50
C TRP A 443 -8.95 -19.76 9.73
N LEU A 444 -8.26 -20.10 10.82
CA LEU A 444 -8.90 -20.45 12.10
C LEU A 444 -9.77 -19.29 12.62
N TYR A 445 -9.28 -18.05 12.53
CA TYR A 445 -10.06 -16.88 12.93
C TYR A 445 -11.25 -16.64 12.01
N TYR A 446 -11.08 -16.78 10.69
CA TYR A 446 -12.17 -16.64 9.73
C TYR A 446 -13.28 -17.67 9.97
N LEU A 447 -12.91 -18.95 10.16
CA LEU A 447 -13.83 -20.06 10.40
C LEU A 447 -14.54 -19.96 11.76
N SER A 448 -13.88 -19.39 12.77
CA SER A 448 -14.48 -19.16 14.09
C SER A 448 -15.64 -18.16 14.08
N ARG A 449 -15.82 -17.41 12.98
CA ARG A 449 -16.82 -16.34 12.82
C ARG A 449 -16.76 -15.23 13.87
N ARG A 450 -15.71 -15.17 14.70
CA ARG A 450 -15.53 -14.13 15.72
C ARG A 450 -15.43 -12.73 15.12
N TRP A 451 -14.88 -12.61 13.90
CA TRP A 451 -14.78 -11.36 13.15
C TRP A 451 -16.14 -10.75 12.77
N GLN A 452 -17.22 -11.56 12.79
CA GLN A 452 -18.58 -11.08 12.53
C GLN A 452 -19.18 -10.34 13.73
N LYS A 453 -18.66 -10.59 14.94
CA LYS A 453 -19.11 -9.90 16.16
C LYS A 453 -18.61 -8.46 16.14
N ASN A 454 -19.52 -7.50 16.37
CA ASN A 454 -19.21 -6.06 16.35
C ASN A 454 -18.60 -5.55 15.02
N SER A 455 -18.82 -6.28 13.92
CA SER A 455 -18.28 -5.93 12.60
C SER A 455 -18.96 -4.69 12.00
N ALA A 456 -20.26 -4.50 12.26
CA ALA A 456 -21.01 -3.35 11.76
C ALA A 456 -20.76 -2.11 12.62
N ILE A 457 -20.36 -1.01 11.94
CA ILE A 457 -20.27 0.32 12.55
C ILE A 457 -21.66 0.97 12.58
N VAL A 458 -22.45 0.67 11.55
CA VAL A 458 -23.84 1.06 11.45
C VAL A 458 -24.66 0.14 12.36
N ARG A 459 -25.31 0.71 13.37
CA ARG A 459 -26.32 -0.01 14.18
C ARG A 459 -27.68 0.32 13.58
N ASN A 460 -28.41 -0.71 13.16
CA ASN A 460 -29.82 -0.60 12.78
C ASN A 460 -30.66 -0.24 14.00
#